data_cf284b93fe5541cdfab451b854a60e6d
#
_entry.id   cf284b93fe5541cdfab451b854a60e6d
#
_cell.length_a   1.000
_cell.length_b   1.000
_cell.length_c   1.000
_cell.angle_alpha   90.00
_cell.angle_beta   90.00
_cell.angle_gamma   90.00
#
_symmetry.space_group_name_H-M   'P 1'
#
loop_
_entity.id
_entity.type
_entity.pdbx_description
1 polymer ?
#
loop_
_entity_poly.entity_id
_entity_poly.type
_entity_poly.pdbx_seq_one_letter_code
_entity_poly.pdbx_strand_id
1 'polypeptide(L)'
;AGFNYQDHQKYHQEAVEKYGQEVMDQALERQKGHEDEATAAFNQVFRALSQNLQAGLPVTATENQEEAAKLLQAIRTYGFDCSIEVFGHIGKGYVYNPEFKENIDKFGTGTAQYTSDVIAHYVQTQTK
;
A
#
# COMPACT_ATOMS: atom_id res chain seq x y z
N ALA A 1 14.88 8.86 2.33
CA ALA A 1 14.03 8.89 1.15
C ALA A 1 13.23 7.60 1.05
N GLY A 2 12.10 7.63 0.39
CA GLY A 2 11.20 6.53 0.24
C GLY A 2 9.82 6.86 0.78
N PHE A 3 8.97 5.86 0.86
CA PHE A 3 7.63 6.02 1.39
C PHE A 3 7.69 6.32 2.88
N ASN A 4 6.96 7.34 3.33
CA ASN A 4 6.91 7.65 4.75
C ASN A 4 5.47 7.57 5.27
N TYR A 5 5.37 7.40 6.57
CA TYR A 5 4.10 7.21 7.25
C TYR A 5 3.16 8.40 7.09
N GLN A 6 3.70 9.63 7.10
CA GLN A 6 2.88 10.83 6.99
C GLN A 6 2.18 10.90 5.63
N ASP A 7 2.86 10.52 4.56
CA ASP A 7 2.25 10.47 3.22
C ASP A 7 1.12 9.44 3.17
N HIS A 8 1.33 8.28 3.79
CA HIS A 8 0.30 7.25 3.84
C HIS A 8 -0.91 7.70 4.67
N GLN A 9 -0.65 8.41 5.78
CA GLN A 9 -1.71 8.96 6.61
C GLN A 9 -2.53 10.00 5.85
N LYS A 10 -1.86 10.85 5.07
CA LYS A 10 -2.54 11.85 4.23
C LYS A 10 -3.47 11.17 3.21
N TYR A 11 -3.00 10.10 2.59
CA TYR A 11 -3.83 9.31 1.69
C TYR A 11 -5.04 8.72 2.43
N HIS A 12 -4.85 8.25 3.65
CA HIS A 12 -5.96 7.74 4.47
C HIS A 12 -6.99 8.82 4.76
N GLN A 13 -6.57 10.07 4.95
CA GLN A 13 -7.52 11.17 5.14
C GLN A 13 -8.39 11.40 3.91
N GLU A 14 -7.81 11.32 2.73
CA GLU A 14 -8.58 11.39 1.48
C GLU A 14 -9.57 10.23 1.38
N ALA A 15 -9.15 9.03 1.77
CA ALA A 15 -10.03 7.87 1.79
C ALA A 15 -11.17 8.02 2.79
N VAL A 16 -10.93 8.71 3.91
CA VAL A 16 -11.95 8.94 4.95
C VAL A 16 -13.13 9.75 4.43
N GLU A 17 -12.89 10.75 3.60
CA GLU A 17 -13.99 11.49 2.97
C GLU A 17 -14.93 10.54 2.22
N LYS A 18 -14.38 9.44 1.74
CA LYS A 18 -15.09 8.45 0.95
C LYS A 18 -15.75 7.35 1.81
N TYR A 19 -15.09 6.95 2.91
CA TYR A 19 -15.52 5.80 3.72
C TYR A 19 -15.98 6.17 5.12
N GLY A 20 -15.84 7.43 5.51
CA GLY A 20 -16.42 7.93 6.75
C GLY A 20 -15.42 8.11 7.90
N GLN A 21 -15.88 8.85 8.90
CA GLN A 21 -15.08 9.24 10.05
C GLN A 21 -14.67 8.06 10.92
N GLU A 22 -15.49 7.01 10.98
CA GLU A 22 -15.18 5.83 11.80
C GLU A 22 -13.89 5.14 11.35
N VAL A 23 -13.68 5.08 10.04
CA VAL A 23 -12.46 4.47 9.48
C VAL A 23 -11.24 5.27 9.91
N MET A 24 -11.34 6.60 9.88
CA MET A 24 -10.24 7.47 10.32
C MET A 24 -9.95 7.29 11.80
N ASP A 25 -10.97 7.28 12.64
CA ASP A 25 -10.80 7.11 14.07
C ASP A 25 -10.13 5.77 14.37
N GLN A 26 -10.55 4.71 13.69
CA GLN A 26 -9.96 3.39 13.84
C GLN A 26 -8.49 3.39 13.43
N ALA A 27 -8.16 4.04 12.31
CA ALA A 27 -6.78 4.15 11.84
C ALA A 27 -5.90 4.90 12.83
N LEU A 28 -6.37 6.04 13.33
CA LEU A 28 -5.62 6.82 14.30
C LEU A 28 -5.35 6.03 15.59
N GLU A 29 -6.33 5.28 16.05
CA GLU A 29 -6.19 4.47 17.26
C GLU A 29 -5.16 3.36 17.05
N ARG A 30 -5.20 2.67 15.91
CA ARG A 30 -4.26 1.59 15.61
C ARG A 30 -2.82 2.06 15.43
N GLN A 31 -2.65 3.27 14.91
CA GLN A 31 -1.32 3.85 14.65
C GLN A 31 -0.65 4.38 15.90
N LYS A 32 -1.42 4.73 16.89
CA LYS A 32 -0.93 5.43 18.08
C LYS A 32 0.17 4.64 18.76
N GLY A 33 1.36 5.24 18.81
CA GLY A 33 2.54 4.62 19.41
C GLY A 33 3.28 3.62 18.51
N HIS A 34 2.81 3.43 17.26
CA HIS A 34 3.37 2.44 16.33
C HIS A 34 3.78 3.05 14.99
N GLU A 35 3.95 4.36 14.92
CA GLU A 35 4.22 5.07 13.66
C GLU A 35 5.52 4.61 13.00
N ASP A 36 6.57 4.39 13.78
CA ASP A 36 7.85 3.93 13.25
C ASP A 36 7.75 2.50 12.71
N GLU A 37 7.01 1.65 13.40
CA GLU A 37 6.78 0.27 12.98
C GLU A 37 5.97 0.23 11.68
N ALA A 38 4.96 1.08 11.57
CA ALA A 38 4.15 1.20 10.37
C ALA A 38 4.99 1.63 9.17
N THR A 39 5.81 2.67 9.35
CA THR A 39 6.72 3.15 8.31
C THR A 39 7.65 2.04 7.84
N ALA A 40 8.24 1.32 8.78
CA ALA A 40 9.17 0.23 8.46
C ALA A 40 8.46 -0.88 7.67
N ALA A 41 7.24 -1.25 8.07
CA ALA A 41 6.48 -2.30 7.41
C ALA A 41 6.16 -1.92 5.95
N PHE A 42 5.69 -0.71 5.72
CA PHE A 42 5.39 -0.24 4.36
C PHE A 42 6.65 -0.13 3.51
N ASN A 43 7.73 0.43 4.05
CA ASN A 43 8.99 0.57 3.32
C ASN A 43 9.55 -0.79 2.91
N GLN A 44 9.44 -1.78 3.77
CA GLN A 44 9.93 -3.14 3.49
C GLN A 44 9.21 -3.74 2.28
N VAL A 45 7.88 -3.58 2.21
CA VAL A 45 7.09 -4.09 1.09
C VAL A 45 7.46 -3.37 -0.22
N PHE A 46 7.52 -2.05 -0.21
CA PHE A 46 7.83 -1.30 -1.42
C PHE A 46 9.25 -1.56 -1.90
N ARG A 47 10.20 -1.75 -0.97
CA ARG A 47 11.56 -2.11 -1.33
C ARG A 47 11.61 -3.49 -2.00
N ALA A 48 10.89 -4.47 -1.45
CA ALA A 48 10.82 -5.80 -2.02
C ALA A 48 10.19 -5.78 -3.41
N LEU A 49 9.11 -5.04 -3.58
CA LEU A 49 8.44 -4.91 -4.88
C LEU A 49 9.36 -4.24 -5.91
N SER A 50 10.10 -3.21 -5.50
CA SER A 50 11.08 -2.56 -6.38
C SER A 50 12.17 -3.55 -6.82
N GLN A 51 12.67 -4.36 -5.91
CA GLN A 51 13.67 -5.38 -6.22
C GLN A 51 13.12 -6.40 -7.20
N ASN A 52 11.88 -6.82 -7.03
CA ASN A 52 11.24 -7.78 -7.93
C ASN A 52 11.04 -7.18 -9.32
N LEU A 53 10.67 -5.91 -9.39
CA LEU A 53 10.56 -5.20 -10.66
C LEU A 53 11.90 -5.17 -11.39
N GLN A 54 12.97 -4.81 -10.69
CA GLN A 54 14.31 -4.74 -11.27
C GLN A 54 14.83 -6.10 -11.70
N ALA A 55 14.42 -7.15 -11.01
CA ALA A 55 14.75 -8.52 -11.37
C ALA A 55 13.95 -9.05 -12.56
N GLY A 56 12.98 -8.28 -13.05
CA GLY A 56 12.16 -8.68 -14.19
C GLY A 56 11.04 -9.66 -13.86
N LEU A 57 10.66 -9.77 -12.59
CA LEU A 57 9.57 -10.68 -12.21
C LEU A 57 8.22 -10.15 -12.73
N PRO A 58 7.37 -11.04 -13.27
CA PRO A 58 6.04 -10.62 -13.70
C PRO A 58 5.17 -10.23 -12.49
N VAL A 59 4.19 -9.38 -12.73
CA VAL A 59 3.23 -8.94 -11.72
C VAL A 59 2.56 -10.14 -11.04
N THR A 60 2.35 -11.22 -11.79
CA THR A 60 1.66 -12.42 -11.32
C THR A 60 2.56 -13.37 -10.52
N ALA A 61 3.85 -13.07 -10.37
CA ALA A 61 4.77 -13.92 -9.64
C ALA A 61 4.31 -14.12 -8.19
N THR A 62 4.52 -15.33 -7.66
CA THR A 62 4.16 -15.67 -6.29
C THR A 62 4.79 -14.71 -5.29
N GLU A 63 6.05 -14.34 -5.49
CA GLU A 63 6.78 -13.40 -4.63
C GLU A 63 6.04 -12.06 -4.53
N ASN A 64 5.49 -11.58 -5.65
CA ASN A 64 4.73 -10.34 -5.67
C ASN A 64 3.39 -10.48 -4.96
N GLN A 65 2.74 -11.61 -5.13
CA GLN A 65 1.46 -11.87 -4.46
C GLN A 65 1.64 -11.96 -2.94
N GLU A 66 2.76 -12.51 -2.49
CA GLU A 66 3.11 -12.53 -1.07
C GLU A 66 3.33 -11.11 -0.53
N GLU A 67 4.00 -10.24 -1.30
CA GLU A 67 4.20 -8.85 -0.89
C GLU A 67 2.88 -8.08 -0.84
N ALA A 68 1.98 -8.33 -1.77
CA ALA A 68 0.64 -7.72 -1.72
C ALA A 68 -0.11 -8.13 -0.46
N ALA A 69 -0.04 -9.39 -0.08
CA ALA A 69 -0.65 -9.87 1.16
C ALA A 69 -0.05 -9.18 2.39
N LYS A 70 1.26 -9.01 2.41
CA LYS A 70 1.95 -8.29 3.50
C LYS A 70 1.51 -6.83 3.57
N LEU A 71 1.36 -6.18 2.42
CA LEU A 71 0.90 -4.79 2.36
C LEU A 71 -0.51 -4.66 2.92
N LEU A 72 -1.41 -5.55 2.51
CA LEU A 72 -2.78 -5.56 3.04
C LEU A 72 -2.78 -5.77 4.55
N GLN A 73 -1.96 -6.69 5.04
CA GLN A 73 -1.86 -6.95 6.47
C GLN A 73 -1.33 -5.73 7.22
N ALA A 74 -0.34 -5.02 6.66
CA ALA A 74 0.18 -3.79 7.26
C ALA A 74 -0.91 -2.71 7.35
N ILE A 75 -1.70 -2.57 6.29
CA ILE A 75 -2.82 -1.62 6.29
C ILE A 75 -3.82 -1.98 7.39
N ARG A 76 -4.15 -3.26 7.53
CA ARG A 76 -5.08 -3.72 8.56
C ARG A 76 -4.51 -3.58 9.97
N THR A 77 -3.22 -3.80 10.13
CA THR A 77 -2.56 -3.74 11.44
C THR A 77 -2.43 -2.29 11.93
N TYR A 78 -2.01 -1.39 11.05
CA TYR A 78 -1.68 -0.01 11.42
C TYR A 78 -2.69 1.01 10.92
N GLY A 79 -3.70 0.60 10.20
CA GLY A 79 -4.67 1.49 9.60
C GLY A 79 -6.09 1.16 10.00
N PHE A 80 -6.80 0.45 9.14
CA PHE A 80 -8.22 0.17 9.33
C PHE A 80 -8.55 -1.23 8.81
N ASP A 81 -9.78 -1.68 9.08
CA ASP A 81 -10.26 -2.98 8.58
C ASP A 81 -10.52 -2.88 7.07
N CYS A 82 -9.44 -3.09 6.32
CA CYS A 82 -9.43 -2.92 4.88
C CYS A 82 -9.96 -4.18 4.18
N SER A 83 -11.05 -4.04 3.43
CA SER A 83 -11.54 -5.13 2.59
C SER A 83 -10.66 -5.30 1.36
N ILE A 84 -10.78 -6.44 0.71
CA ILE A 84 -10.07 -6.70 -0.56
C ILE A 84 -10.46 -5.65 -1.61
N GLU A 85 -11.74 -5.29 -1.69
CA GLU A 85 -12.22 -4.29 -2.63
C GLU A 85 -11.58 -2.92 -2.38
N VAL A 86 -11.56 -2.48 -1.12
CA VAL A 86 -10.93 -1.21 -0.74
C VAL A 86 -9.43 -1.24 -1.01
N PHE A 87 -8.78 -2.38 -0.78
CA PHE A 87 -7.36 -2.54 -1.09
C PHE A 87 -7.09 -2.28 -2.58
N GLY A 88 -7.98 -2.76 -3.46
CA GLY A 88 -7.87 -2.47 -4.88
C GLY A 88 -7.92 -0.97 -5.19
N HIS A 89 -8.79 -0.24 -4.51
CA HIS A 89 -8.88 1.22 -4.68
C HIS A 89 -7.63 1.92 -4.16
N ILE A 90 -7.07 1.45 -3.05
CA ILE A 90 -5.80 1.99 -2.52
C ILE A 90 -4.68 1.82 -3.55
N GLY A 91 -4.59 0.64 -4.16
CA GLY A 91 -3.58 0.37 -5.18
C GLY A 91 -3.67 1.34 -6.36
N LYS A 92 -4.88 1.63 -6.82
CA LYS A 92 -5.10 2.62 -7.88
C LYS A 92 -4.64 4.00 -7.45
N GLY A 93 -4.90 4.36 -6.19
CA GLY A 93 -4.49 5.65 -5.64
C GLY A 93 -2.97 5.84 -5.63
N TYR A 94 -2.21 4.77 -5.55
CA TYR A 94 -0.75 4.86 -5.57
C TYR A 94 -0.21 5.40 -6.91
N VAL A 95 -0.99 5.27 -7.98
CA VAL A 95 -0.61 5.81 -9.30
C VAL A 95 -1.26 7.17 -9.54
N TYR A 96 -2.53 7.31 -9.15
CA TYR A 96 -3.28 8.55 -9.43
C TYR A 96 -2.87 9.72 -8.54
N ASN A 97 -2.41 9.45 -7.31
CA ASN A 97 -1.96 10.50 -6.41
C ASN A 97 -0.48 10.80 -6.69
N PRO A 98 -0.14 12.01 -7.20
CA PRO A 98 1.24 12.32 -7.57
C PRO A 98 2.24 12.21 -6.41
N GLU A 99 1.83 12.58 -5.20
CA GLU A 99 2.69 12.48 -4.03
C GLU A 99 3.03 11.02 -3.71
N PHE A 100 2.04 10.14 -3.76
CA PHE A 100 2.26 8.72 -3.52
C PHE A 100 3.15 8.11 -4.60
N LYS A 101 2.84 8.41 -5.85
CA LYS A 101 3.62 7.90 -6.97
C LYS A 101 5.08 8.30 -6.85
N GLU A 102 5.34 9.56 -6.55
CA GLU A 102 6.71 10.06 -6.39
C GLU A 102 7.43 9.37 -5.24
N ASN A 103 6.78 9.22 -4.09
CA ASN A 103 7.38 8.59 -2.92
C ASN A 103 7.68 7.11 -3.13
N ILE A 104 6.78 6.40 -3.80
CA ILE A 104 6.98 4.97 -4.09
C ILE A 104 8.08 4.79 -5.14
N ASP A 105 8.11 5.64 -6.16
CA ASP A 105 9.11 5.57 -7.21
C ASP A 105 10.52 5.90 -6.72
N LYS A 106 10.66 6.48 -5.52
CA LYS A 106 11.98 6.66 -4.90
C LYS A 106 12.69 5.34 -4.60
N PHE A 107 11.95 4.25 -4.45
CA PHE A 107 12.53 2.91 -4.33
C PHE A 107 13.09 2.40 -5.65
N GLY A 108 12.57 2.91 -6.76
CA GLY A 108 12.98 2.56 -8.11
C GLY A 108 11.94 3.05 -9.09
N THR A 109 12.36 3.57 -10.23
CA THR A 109 11.45 4.10 -11.25
C THR A 109 10.44 3.02 -11.66
N GLY A 110 9.17 3.37 -11.67
CA GLY A 110 8.09 2.46 -12.07
C GLY A 110 7.52 1.60 -10.94
N THR A 111 8.06 1.71 -9.73
CA THR A 111 7.61 0.90 -8.59
C THR A 111 6.15 1.16 -8.24
N ALA A 112 5.68 2.41 -8.34
CA ALA A 112 4.28 2.73 -8.04
C ALA A 112 3.33 2.01 -8.99
N GLN A 113 3.60 2.06 -10.29
CA GLN A 113 2.77 1.37 -11.27
C GLN A 113 2.84 -0.14 -11.10
N TYR A 114 4.04 -0.67 -10.85
CA TYR A 114 4.23 -2.09 -10.62
C TYR A 114 3.45 -2.57 -9.40
N THR A 115 3.51 -1.81 -8.31
CA THR A 115 2.77 -2.10 -7.08
C THR A 115 1.26 -2.09 -7.33
N SER A 116 0.77 -1.09 -8.06
CA SER A 116 -0.65 -1.00 -8.41
C SER A 116 -1.09 -2.23 -9.21
N ASP A 117 -0.29 -2.65 -10.17
CA ASP A 117 -0.60 -3.82 -11.00
C ASP A 117 -0.57 -5.12 -10.18
N VAL A 118 0.39 -5.24 -9.26
CA VAL A 118 0.46 -6.39 -8.34
C VAL A 118 -0.78 -6.46 -7.47
N ILE A 119 -1.20 -5.33 -6.91
CA ILE A 119 -2.41 -5.27 -6.07
C ILE A 119 -3.64 -5.64 -6.89
N ALA A 120 -3.76 -5.11 -8.11
CA ALA A 120 -4.91 -5.42 -8.98
C ALA A 120 -5.01 -6.91 -9.24
N HIS A 121 -3.90 -7.58 -9.51
CA HIS A 121 -3.89 -9.02 -9.72
C HIS A 121 -4.24 -9.77 -8.44
N TYR A 122 -3.69 -9.35 -7.31
CA TYR A 122 -3.99 -9.96 -6.01
C TYR A 122 -5.48 -9.88 -5.71
N VAL A 123 -6.09 -8.71 -5.87
CA VAL A 123 -7.52 -8.50 -5.64
C VAL A 123 -8.33 -9.42 -6.55
N GLN A 124 -7.95 -9.52 -7.82
CA GLN A 124 -8.64 -10.39 -8.78
C GLN A 124 -8.60 -11.86 -8.33
N THR A 125 -7.47 -12.34 -7.81
CA THR A 125 -7.36 -13.73 -7.35
C THR A 125 -8.15 -13.99 -6.08
N GLN A 126 -8.32 -12.98 -5.23
CA GLN A 126 -9.03 -13.11 -3.97
C GLN A 126 -10.56 -12.98 -4.11
N THR A 127 -11.03 -12.43 -5.22
CA THR A 127 -12.47 -12.17 -5.42
C THR A 127 -13.14 -13.18 -6.36
N LYS A 128 -12.47 -14.22 -6.72
CA LYS A 128 -13.06 -15.28 -7.55
C LYS A 128 -14.12 -16.06 -6.80
#